data_d8aac5c17261812f39dfad7275f7e253
#
_entry.id   d8aac5c17261812f39dfad7275f7e253
#
_cell.length_a   1.000
_cell.length_b   1.000
_cell.length_c   1.000
_cell.angle_alpha   90.00
_cell.angle_beta   90.00
_cell.angle_gamma   90.00
#
_symmetry.space_group_name_H-M   'P 1'
#
loop_
_entity.id
_entity.type
_entity.pdbx_description
1 polymer ?
#
loop_
_entity_poly.entity_id
_entity_poly.type
_entity_poly.pdbx_seq_one_letter_code
_entity_poly.pdbx_strand_id
1 'polypeptide(L)'
;MKFKKWLSGIYYSIKKNDTKLKSSSLCGIPLITYSETIRATPDQDDAWFFYLAKHHKVIFDIGANIGYTALLAMIQDPDRDYVLVDPNPLALQKAQGNLLNNNLGFKARYYSAFVSDKLNEMVKFYTLGAGAAGSMHSSHAESAAAVNSFKNVTTVTLDYLYSYYGLRPDLVKIDVEGAETLVMEGAKTLAKETKCTFFVEMHNVKNLGMKKATEMMIAWSRKMDYRVWYLKTAEELISGEPVKTRGKCHLLLLPNEKPYFSYLKGIEQNAPLPKTIS
;
A
#
# COMPACT_ATOMS: atom_id res chain seq x y z
N MET A 1 -20.49 -28.94 -16.06
CA MET A 1 -19.40 -27.93 -16.07
C MET A 1 -19.62 -26.77 -15.08
N LYS A 2 -20.81 -26.22 -14.90
CA LYS A 2 -21.11 -25.13 -13.94
C LYS A 2 -20.96 -25.54 -12.45
N PHE A 3 -21.31 -26.76 -12.07
CA PHE A 3 -21.25 -27.25 -10.68
C PHE A 3 -19.82 -27.44 -10.17
N LYS A 4 -18.89 -27.90 -11.02
CA LYS A 4 -17.44 -27.99 -10.68
C LYS A 4 -16.81 -26.61 -10.46
N LYS A 5 -17.21 -25.60 -11.24
CA LYS A 5 -16.73 -24.21 -11.05
C LYS A 5 -17.29 -23.60 -9.75
N TRP A 6 -18.51 -23.90 -9.38
CA TRP A 6 -19.13 -23.45 -8.12
C TRP A 6 -18.42 -24.06 -6.90
N LEU A 7 -18.17 -25.37 -6.90
CA LEU A 7 -17.42 -26.05 -5.85
C LEU A 7 -15.96 -25.57 -5.76
N SER A 8 -15.30 -25.28 -6.88
CA SER A 8 -13.96 -24.71 -6.87
C SER A 8 -13.95 -23.29 -6.30
N GLY A 9 -14.96 -22.47 -6.57
CA GLY A 9 -15.11 -21.14 -5.99
C GLY A 9 -15.31 -21.17 -4.47
N ILE A 10 -16.14 -22.09 -3.98
CA ILE A 10 -16.33 -22.33 -2.54
C ILE A 10 -15.05 -22.89 -1.90
N TYR A 11 -14.39 -23.84 -2.54
CA TYR A 11 -13.11 -24.39 -2.06
C TYR A 11 -12.00 -23.34 -2.02
N TYR A 12 -11.91 -22.46 -3.01
CA TYR A 12 -10.99 -21.30 -3.01
C TYR A 12 -11.36 -20.29 -1.93
N SER A 13 -12.65 -20.02 -1.70
CA SER A 13 -13.11 -19.11 -0.65
C SER A 13 -12.80 -19.66 0.76
N ILE A 14 -13.00 -20.97 0.97
CA ILE A 14 -12.71 -21.64 2.25
C ILE A 14 -11.20 -21.73 2.47
N LYS A 15 -10.40 -22.00 1.44
CA LYS A 15 -8.94 -22.10 1.55
C LYS A 15 -8.26 -20.74 1.79
N LYS A 16 -8.91 -19.62 1.44
CA LYS A 16 -8.40 -18.26 1.65
C LYS A 16 -8.76 -17.62 2.99
N ASN A 17 -9.60 -18.25 3.80
CA ASN A 17 -9.83 -17.87 5.20
C ASN A 17 -8.93 -18.68 6.14
N ASP A 18 -7.65 -18.85 5.78
CA ASP A 18 -6.70 -19.49 6.70
C ASP A 18 -6.50 -18.57 7.91
N THR A 19 -7.09 -18.98 9.03
CA THR A 19 -6.95 -18.34 10.34
C THR A 19 -5.78 -18.93 11.14
N LYS A 20 -5.00 -19.81 10.51
CA LYS A 20 -3.90 -20.51 11.17
C LYS A 20 -2.74 -19.57 11.43
N LEU A 21 -2.37 -19.44 12.69
CA LEU A 21 -1.16 -18.76 13.11
C LEU A 21 0.05 -19.69 12.94
N LYS A 22 1.20 -19.10 12.61
CA LYS A 22 2.49 -19.80 12.56
C LYS A 22 3.59 -18.92 13.13
N SER A 23 4.63 -19.56 13.62
CA SER A 23 5.91 -18.90 13.88
C SER A 23 6.57 -18.53 12.56
N SER A 24 7.08 -17.33 12.47
CA SER A 24 7.76 -16.74 11.32
C SER A 24 8.89 -15.85 11.78
N SER A 25 9.69 -15.32 10.87
CA SER A 25 10.74 -14.36 11.19
C SER A 25 10.75 -13.27 10.12
N LEU A 26 10.94 -12.02 10.54
CA LEU A 26 11.09 -10.86 9.66
C LEU A 26 12.29 -10.03 10.16
N CYS A 27 13.29 -9.84 9.33
CA CYS A 27 14.54 -9.15 9.69
C CYS A 27 15.18 -9.67 10.99
N GLY A 28 15.14 -11.00 11.19
CA GLY A 28 15.69 -11.67 12.39
C GLY A 28 14.80 -11.61 13.63
N ILE A 29 13.70 -10.86 13.61
CA ILE A 29 12.74 -10.80 14.71
C ILE A 29 11.74 -11.96 14.60
N PRO A 30 11.63 -12.84 15.61
CA PRO A 30 10.62 -13.89 15.63
C PRO A 30 9.22 -13.29 15.80
N LEU A 31 8.26 -13.76 15.02
CA LEU A 31 6.90 -13.28 14.98
C LEU A 31 5.89 -14.44 14.95
N ILE A 32 4.70 -14.18 15.49
CA ILE A 32 3.51 -15.04 15.35
C ILE A 32 2.55 -14.36 14.40
N THR A 33 2.36 -14.91 13.20
CA THR A 33 1.54 -14.28 12.15
C THR A 33 0.59 -15.28 11.50
N TYR A 34 -0.43 -14.79 10.84
CA TYR A 34 -1.21 -15.63 9.93
C TYR A 34 -0.30 -16.22 8.84
N SER A 35 -0.60 -17.44 8.40
CA SER A 35 0.30 -18.26 7.57
C SER A 35 0.72 -17.61 6.25
N GLU A 36 -0.13 -16.77 5.68
CA GLU A 36 0.09 -16.06 4.42
C GLU A 36 0.77 -14.68 4.56
N THR A 37 1.02 -14.20 5.78
CA THR A 37 1.50 -12.82 6.00
C THR A 37 2.94 -12.63 5.58
N ILE A 38 3.84 -13.49 6.03
CA ILE A 38 5.26 -13.37 5.69
C ILE A 38 5.54 -14.09 4.39
N ARG A 39 6.04 -13.33 3.41
CA ARG A 39 6.41 -13.82 2.07
C ARG A 39 7.70 -14.64 2.15
N ALA A 40 7.82 -15.66 1.28
CA ALA A 40 9.04 -16.46 1.19
C ALA A 40 10.21 -15.66 0.58
N THR A 41 9.89 -14.74 -0.31
CA THR A 41 10.84 -13.80 -0.95
C THR A 41 10.32 -12.38 -0.78
N PRO A 42 11.22 -11.39 -0.55
CA PRO A 42 10.83 -9.97 -0.55
C PRO A 42 10.15 -9.59 -1.87
N ASP A 43 9.18 -8.68 -1.81
CA ASP A 43 8.64 -8.06 -3.00
C ASP A 43 9.55 -6.91 -3.48
N GLN A 44 9.21 -6.36 -4.64
CA GLN A 44 10.03 -5.38 -5.35
C GLN A 44 10.39 -4.16 -4.52
N ASP A 45 9.52 -3.77 -3.61
CA ASP A 45 9.57 -2.53 -2.85
C ASP A 45 9.90 -2.70 -1.36
N ASP A 46 9.90 -3.93 -0.85
CA ASP A 46 10.06 -4.20 0.60
C ASP A 46 11.30 -3.51 1.20
N ALA A 47 12.44 -3.54 0.49
CA ALA A 47 13.67 -2.94 0.99
C ALA A 47 13.57 -1.39 1.02
N TRP A 48 13.01 -0.76 -0.02
CA TRP A 48 12.81 0.68 -0.01
C TRP A 48 11.89 1.11 1.13
N PHE A 49 10.76 0.39 1.30
CA PHE A 49 9.84 0.69 2.39
C PHE A 49 10.48 0.48 3.77
N PHE A 50 11.28 -0.58 3.96
CA PHE A 50 12.01 -0.81 5.21
C PHE A 50 12.85 0.40 5.61
N TYR A 51 13.68 0.91 4.68
CA TYR A 51 14.53 2.06 4.97
C TYR A 51 13.74 3.37 5.09
N LEU A 52 12.67 3.55 4.32
CA LEU A 52 11.77 4.68 4.52
C LEU A 52 11.16 4.65 5.92
N ALA A 53 10.60 3.51 6.33
CA ALA A 53 10.02 3.35 7.64
C ALA A 53 11.02 3.63 8.78
N LYS A 54 12.30 3.27 8.62
CA LYS A 54 13.35 3.55 9.61
C LYS A 54 13.50 5.04 9.95
N HIS A 55 13.20 5.92 9.00
CA HIS A 55 13.39 7.36 9.12
C HIS A 55 12.10 8.18 9.31
N HIS A 56 10.95 7.50 9.45
CA HIS A 56 9.65 8.17 9.58
C HIS A 56 8.90 7.67 10.82
N LYS A 57 8.15 8.54 11.50
CA LYS A 57 7.51 8.26 12.78
C LYS A 57 5.98 8.12 12.69
N VAL A 58 5.35 8.82 11.77
CA VAL A 58 3.90 8.79 11.56
C VAL A 58 3.62 8.32 10.14
N ILE A 59 3.16 7.09 10.00
CA ILE A 59 2.97 6.44 8.71
C ILE A 59 1.49 6.20 8.43
N PHE A 60 1.01 6.63 7.26
CA PHE A 60 -0.27 6.23 6.72
C PHE A 60 -0.02 5.20 5.60
N ASP A 61 -0.59 4.01 5.74
CA ASP A 61 -0.45 2.88 4.82
C ASP A 61 -1.80 2.64 4.12
N ILE A 62 -1.89 3.09 2.87
CA ILE A 62 -3.09 3.03 2.05
C ILE A 62 -3.00 1.82 1.12
N GLY A 63 -3.91 0.86 1.32
CA GLY A 63 -3.82 -0.49 0.77
C GLY A 63 -3.01 -1.41 1.70
N ALA A 64 -3.24 -1.30 3.02
CA ALA A 64 -2.46 -2.02 4.03
C ALA A 64 -2.63 -3.55 3.98
N ASN A 65 -3.68 -4.05 3.32
CA ASN A 65 -3.99 -5.46 3.21
C ASN A 65 -3.89 -6.18 4.58
N ILE A 66 -3.23 -7.33 4.67
CA ILE A 66 -3.05 -8.10 5.92
C ILE A 66 -1.91 -7.58 6.81
N GLY A 67 -1.37 -6.39 6.53
CA GLY A 67 -0.44 -5.67 7.41
C GLY A 67 1.01 -6.13 7.37
N TYR A 68 1.48 -6.68 6.25
CA TYR A 68 2.90 -7.03 6.09
C TYR A 68 3.81 -5.80 6.22
N THR A 69 3.48 -4.71 5.54
CA THR A 69 4.21 -3.43 5.62
C THR A 69 4.15 -2.82 7.01
N ALA A 70 3.01 -2.94 7.68
CA ALA A 70 2.89 -2.51 9.07
C ALA A 70 3.81 -3.29 10.00
N LEU A 71 3.90 -4.62 9.86
CA LEU A 71 4.88 -5.43 10.60
C LEU A 71 6.30 -4.96 10.32
N LEU A 72 6.65 -4.79 9.02
CA LEU A 72 7.99 -4.37 8.60
C LEU A 72 8.41 -3.02 9.19
N ALA A 73 7.47 -2.10 9.37
CA ALA A 73 7.69 -0.82 10.02
C ALA A 73 7.74 -0.92 11.55
N MET A 74 6.77 -1.60 12.15
CA MET A 74 6.58 -1.62 13.61
C MET A 74 7.61 -2.46 14.35
N ILE A 75 8.22 -3.49 13.72
CA ILE A 75 9.35 -4.21 14.33
C ILE A 75 10.58 -3.32 14.52
N GLN A 76 10.71 -2.22 13.77
CA GLN A 76 11.82 -1.26 13.88
C GLN A 76 11.57 -0.22 14.96
N ASP A 77 10.31 0.13 15.20
CA ASP A 77 9.90 1.11 16.20
C ASP A 77 8.44 0.84 16.61
N PRO A 78 8.21 0.11 17.71
CA PRO A 78 6.87 -0.21 18.21
C PRO A 78 6.03 1.00 18.63
N ASP A 79 6.68 2.12 18.96
CA ASP A 79 6.04 3.36 19.39
C ASP A 79 5.61 4.29 18.24
N ARG A 80 5.78 3.84 17.02
CA ARG A 80 5.36 4.57 15.81
C ARG A 80 3.85 4.70 15.72
N ASP A 81 3.36 5.90 15.38
CA ASP A 81 1.97 6.08 14.96
C ASP A 81 1.76 5.51 13.55
N TYR A 82 0.87 4.53 13.43
CA TYR A 82 0.65 3.83 12.17
C TYR A 82 -0.85 3.73 11.85
N VAL A 83 -1.27 4.24 10.69
CA VAL A 83 -2.66 4.19 10.24
C VAL A 83 -2.76 3.23 9.07
N LEU A 84 -3.49 2.11 9.25
CA LEU A 84 -3.75 1.12 8.23
C LEU A 84 -5.12 1.37 7.60
N VAL A 85 -5.13 1.53 6.28
CA VAL A 85 -6.38 1.75 5.53
C VAL A 85 -6.50 0.70 4.44
N ASP A 86 -7.62 -0.02 4.43
CA ASP A 86 -7.92 -1.02 3.40
C ASP A 86 -9.43 -1.17 3.23
N PRO A 87 -9.96 -1.28 2.01
CA PRO A 87 -11.39 -1.48 1.80
C PRO A 87 -11.90 -2.87 2.23
N ASN A 88 -11.00 -3.83 2.49
CA ASN A 88 -11.36 -5.16 2.94
C ASN A 88 -11.24 -5.30 4.47
N PRO A 89 -12.37 -5.29 5.22
CA PRO A 89 -12.33 -5.37 6.68
C PRO A 89 -11.72 -6.70 7.20
N LEU A 90 -11.80 -7.79 6.42
CA LEU A 90 -11.18 -9.05 6.80
C LEU A 90 -9.64 -9.00 6.68
N ALA A 91 -9.12 -8.23 5.74
CA ALA A 91 -7.69 -7.97 5.63
C ALA A 91 -7.20 -7.16 6.83
N LEU A 92 -7.91 -6.07 7.18
CA LEU A 92 -7.58 -5.26 8.37
C LEU A 92 -7.68 -6.05 9.68
N GLN A 93 -8.65 -6.96 9.80
CA GLN A 93 -8.75 -7.87 10.96
C GLN A 93 -7.50 -8.73 11.11
N LYS A 94 -6.98 -9.28 10.00
CA LYS A 94 -5.72 -10.03 10.00
C LYS A 94 -4.52 -9.13 10.29
N ALA A 95 -4.47 -7.94 9.72
CA ALA A 95 -3.42 -6.96 10.02
C ALA A 95 -3.37 -6.63 11.52
N GLN A 96 -4.53 -6.38 12.12
CA GLN A 96 -4.65 -6.15 13.57
C GLN A 96 -4.17 -7.37 14.37
N GLY A 97 -4.60 -8.58 14.02
CA GLY A 97 -4.17 -9.80 14.69
C GLY A 97 -2.64 -10.01 14.57
N ASN A 98 -2.06 -9.76 13.41
CA ASN A 98 -0.62 -9.83 13.18
C ASN A 98 0.16 -8.88 14.09
N LEU A 99 -0.31 -7.66 14.29
CA LEU A 99 0.33 -6.69 15.18
C LEU A 99 0.13 -7.06 16.65
N LEU A 100 -1.09 -7.36 17.08
CA LEU A 100 -1.42 -7.67 18.48
C LEU A 100 -0.72 -8.94 18.97
N ASN A 101 -0.64 -10.00 18.17
CA ASN A 101 0.08 -11.23 18.53
C ASN A 101 1.58 -11.02 18.81
N ASN A 102 2.12 -9.89 18.39
CA ASN A 102 3.53 -9.53 18.53
C ASN A 102 3.78 -8.29 19.42
N ASN A 103 2.75 -7.81 20.13
CA ASN A 103 2.81 -6.61 20.96
C ASN A 103 3.21 -5.34 20.19
N LEU A 104 2.85 -5.23 18.90
CA LEU A 104 3.20 -4.11 18.02
C LEU A 104 2.03 -3.16 17.74
N GLY A 105 0.82 -3.48 18.20
CA GLY A 105 -0.40 -2.77 17.80
C GLY A 105 -0.78 -1.55 18.64
N PHE A 106 0.02 -1.14 19.62
CA PHE A 106 -0.37 -0.14 20.63
C PHE A 106 -0.77 1.22 20.04
N LYS A 107 -0.05 1.71 19.05
CA LYS A 107 -0.35 2.98 18.33
C LYS A 107 -0.88 2.77 16.92
N ALA A 108 -1.28 1.55 16.56
CA ALA A 108 -1.90 1.27 15.27
C ALA A 108 -3.38 1.67 15.26
N ARG A 109 -3.81 2.27 14.17
CA ARG A 109 -5.20 2.67 13.89
C ARG A 109 -5.65 2.05 12.59
N TYR A 110 -6.92 1.70 12.49
CA TYR A 110 -7.47 0.95 11.37
C TYR A 110 -8.68 1.68 10.80
N TYR A 111 -8.74 1.82 9.49
CA TYR A 111 -9.88 2.42 8.81
C TYR A 111 -10.29 1.58 7.60
N SER A 112 -11.53 1.08 7.60
CA SER A 112 -12.05 0.28 6.48
C SER A 112 -12.78 1.15 5.48
N ALA A 113 -12.09 1.56 4.40
CA ALA A 113 -12.66 2.31 3.30
C ALA A 113 -11.77 2.21 2.06
N PHE A 114 -12.31 2.55 0.90
CA PHE A 114 -11.55 2.78 -0.32
C PHE A 114 -11.07 4.24 -0.35
N VAL A 115 -9.77 4.48 -0.48
CA VAL A 115 -9.23 5.85 -0.55
C VAL A 115 -9.27 6.34 -2.00
N SER A 116 -9.84 7.54 -2.21
CA SER A 116 -10.09 8.12 -3.52
C SER A 116 -10.03 9.66 -3.47
N ASP A 117 -10.44 10.30 -4.55
CA ASP A 117 -10.56 11.76 -4.68
C ASP A 117 -11.83 12.34 -4.05
N LYS A 118 -12.80 11.49 -3.69
CA LYS A 118 -14.12 11.90 -3.18
C LYS A 118 -14.49 11.16 -1.90
N LEU A 119 -15.26 11.84 -1.07
CA LEU A 119 -15.76 11.35 0.20
C LEU A 119 -17.17 10.80 0.05
N ASN A 120 -17.46 9.69 0.75
CA ASN A 120 -18.81 9.10 0.86
C ASN A 120 -19.44 8.62 -0.47
N GLU A 121 -18.65 8.29 -1.47
CA GLU A 121 -19.14 7.59 -2.66
C GLU A 121 -19.12 6.08 -2.45
N MET A 122 -20.05 5.36 -3.10
CA MET A 122 -20.06 3.90 -3.09
C MET A 122 -19.37 3.37 -4.34
N VAL A 123 -18.33 2.56 -4.17
CA VAL A 123 -17.60 1.91 -5.27
C VAL A 123 -17.64 0.39 -5.14
N LYS A 124 -17.59 -0.30 -6.29
CA LYS A 124 -17.40 -1.75 -6.33
C LYS A 124 -15.93 -2.07 -6.12
N PHE A 125 -15.65 -2.86 -5.10
CA PHE A 125 -14.31 -3.37 -4.83
C PHE A 125 -14.29 -4.88 -5.07
N TYR A 126 -13.53 -5.30 -6.08
CA TYR A 126 -13.41 -6.71 -6.48
C TYR A 126 -12.34 -7.39 -5.62
N THR A 127 -12.74 -8.45 -4.89
CA THR A 127 -11.82 -9.20 -4.02
C THR A 127 -12.30 -10.64 -3.83
N LEU A 128 -11.37 -11.56 -3.59
CA LEU A 128 -11.64 -12.98 -3.27
C LEU A 128 -11.39 -13.33 -1.80
N GLY A 129 -11.32 -12.36 -0.91
CA GLY A 129 -11.12 -12.57 0.53
C GLY A 129 -9.90 -11.83 1.08
N ALA A 130 -9.56 -12.10 2.34
CA ALA A 130 -8.42 -11.49 3.01
C ALA A 130 -7.09 -12.01 2.42
N GLY A 131 -6.12 -11.13 2.24
CA GLY A 131 -4.78 -11.46 1.71
C GLY A 131 -4.69 -11.53 0.18
N ALA A 132 -5.82 -11.45 -0.54
CA ALA A 132 -5.78 -11.25 -1.99
C ALA A 132 -5.72 -9.76 -2.30
N ALA A 133 -4.93 -9.36 -3.28
CA ALA A 133 -5.03 -8.04 -3.86
C ALA A 133 -6.46 -7.80 -4.36
N GLY A 134 -7.00 -6.63 -4.08
CA GLY A 134 -8.33 -6.23 -4.53
C GLY A 134 -8.25 -4.88 -5.22
N SER A 135 -9.11 -4.63 -6.20
CA SER A 135 -9.10 -3.40 -6.99
C SER A 135 -10.51 -2.92 -7.30
N MET A 136 -10.68 -1.62 -7.51
CA MET A 136 -11.88 -1.09 -8.15
C MET A 136 -11.92 -1.40 -9.66
N HIS A 137 -10.78 -1.72 -10.26
CA HIS A 137 -10.66 -2.12 -11.65
C HIS A 137 -10.76 -3.63 -11.80
N SER A 138 -11.75 -4.13 -12.52
CA SER A 138 -11.93 -5.57 -12.78
C SER A 138 -10.70 -6.20 -13.47
N SER A 139 -9.93 -5.42 -14.23
CA SER A 139 -8.68 -5.85 -14.88
C SER A 139 -7.52 -6.12 -13.92
N HIS A 140 -7.52 -5.53 -12.72
CA HIS A 140 -6.51 -5.79 -11.67
C HIS A 140 -6.95 -6.87 -10.69
N ALA A 141 -8.23 -7.19 -10.67
CA ALA A 141 -8.81 -8.26 -9.87
C ALA A 141 -9.53 -9.29 -10.76
N GLU A 142 -8.89 -9.75 -11.84
CA GLU A 142 -9.49 -10.61 -12.87
C GLU A 142 -10.15 -11.86 -12.30
N SER A 143 -9.51 -12.52 -11.32
CA SER A 143 -10.07 -13.71 -10.67
C SER A 143 -11.36 -13.40 -9.91
N ALA A 144 -11.43 -12.26 -9.23
CA ALA A 144 -12.64 -11.82 -8.50
C ALA A 144 -13.73 -11.37 -9.48
N ALA A 145 -13.35 -10.61 -10.50
CA ALA A 145 -14.26 -10.16 -11.54
C ALA A 145 -14.86 -11.32 -12.36
N ALA A 146 -14.05 -12.35 -12.67
CA ALA A 146 -14.51 -13.54 -13.41
C ALA A 146 -15.62 -14.33 -12.68
N VAL A 147 -15.65 -14.28 -11.35
CA VAL A 147 -16.68 -14.91 -10.52
C VAL A 147 -17.68 -13.89 -9.95
N ASN A 148 -17.62 -12.63 -10.43
CA ASN A 148 -18.45 -11.52 -9.99
C ASN A 148 -18.41 -11.31 -8.45
N SER A 149 -17.22 -11.50 -7.85
CA SER A 149 -17.00 -11.32 -6.41
C SER A 149 -16.56 -9.88 -6.13
N PHE A 150 -17.49 -9.07 -5.65
CA PHE A 150 -17.20 -7.69 -5.22
C PHE A 150 -17.98 -7.33 -3.95
N LYS A 151 -17.51 -6.29 -3.28
CA LYS A 151 -18.24 -5.63 -2.18
C LYS A 151 -18.45 -4.17 -2.54
N ASN A 152 -19.56 -3.61 -2.14
CA ASN A 152 -19.75 -2.16 -2.16
C ASN A 152 -19.04 -1.59 -0.93
N VAL A 153 -18.12 -0.65 -1.16
CA VAL A 153 -17.35 0.01 -0.12
C VAL A 153 -17.48 1.52 -0.26
N THR A 154 -17.42 2.20 0.88
CA THR A 154 -17.48 3.67 0.91
C THR A 154 -16.10 4.26 0.66
N THR A 155 -16.03 5.37 -0.08
CA THR A 155 -14.80 6.10 -0.31
C THR A 155 -14.53 7.13 0.79
N VAL A 156 -13.22 7.35 1.03
CA VAL A 156 -12.71 8.48 1.83
C VAL A 156 -11.55 9.14 1.08
N THR A 157 -11.18 10.36 1.48
CA THR A 157 -9.97 11.03 0.97
C THR A 157 -8.84 10.97 1.99
N LEU A 158 -7.60 11.15 1.55
CA LEU A 158 -6.47 11.30 2.48
C LEU A 158 -6.61 12.57 3.34
N ASP A 159 -7.16 13.64 2.79
CA ASP A 159 -7.44 14.87 3.54
C ASP A 159 -8.45 14.62 4.66
N TYR A 160 -9.48 13.79 4.42
CA TYR A 160 -10.41 13.36 5.46
C TYR A 160 -9.71 12.55 6.56
N LEU A 161 -8.89 11.54 6.21
CA LEU A 161 -8.17 10.72 7.19
C LEU A 161 -7.20 11.55 8.02
N TYR A 162 -6.52 12.51 7.41
CA TYR A 162 -5.65 13.47 8.08
C TYR A 162 -6.40 14.26 9.14
N SER A 163 -7.56 14.82 8.77
CA SER A 163 -8.42 15.54 9.71
C SER A 163 -9.01 14.63 10.79
N TYR A 164 -9.47 13.44 10.41
CA TYR A 164 -10.15 12.49 11.29
C TYR A 164 -9.25 12.00 12.43
N TYR A 165 -8.01 11.65 12.12
CA TYR A 165 -7.08 11.18 13.15
C TYR A 165 -6.33 12.31 13.86
N GLY A 166 -6.27 13.51 13.31
CA GLY A 166 -5.48 14.61 13.85
C GLY A 166 -3.98 14.32 13.90
N LEU A 167 -3.52 13.34 13.12
CA LEU A 167 -2.11 12.96 13.00
C LEU A 167 -1.49 13.61 11.78
N ARG A 168 -0.26 14.08 11.93
CA ARG A 168 0.54 14.66 10.82
C ARG A 168 1.48 13.58 10.27
N PRO A 169 1.12 12.86 9.18
CA PRO A 169 2.01 11.87 8.63
C PRO A 169 3.28 12.51 8.07
N ASP A 170 4.40 11.85 8.26
CA ASP A 170 5.68 12.17 7.63
C ASP A 170 5.98 11.21 6.45
N LEU A 171 5.30 10.05 6.41
CA LEU A 171 5.29 9.13 5.27
C LEU A 171 3.85 8.66 4.98
N VAL A 172 3.47 8.67 3.71
CA VAL A 172 2.25 8.02 3.21
C VAL A 172 2.66 6.98 2.17
N LYS A 173 2.43 5.69 2.47
CA LYS A 173 2.51 4.61 1.48
C LYS A 173 1.17 4.47 0.76
N ILE A 174 1.21 4.33 -0.57
CA ILE A 174 0.04 4.14 -1.41
C ILE A 174 0.27 2.95 -2.33
N ASP A 175 -0.61 1.95 -2.21
CA ASP A 175 -0.61 0.73 -3.00
C ASP A 175 -2.08 0.25 -3.12
N VAL A 176 -2.78 0.75 -4.13
CA VAL A 176 -4.25 0.63 -4.25
C VAL A 176 -4.71 0.05 -5.59
N GLU A 177 -3.79 -0.64 -6.27
CA GLU A 177 -4.09 -1.46 -7.45
C GLU A 177 -4.84 -0.68 -8.55
N GLY A 178 -4.28 0.50 -8.90
CA GLY A 178 -4.71 1.31 -10.05
C GLY A 178 -5.51 2.58 -9.72
N ALA A 179 -5.72 2.91 -8.45
CA ALA A 179 -6.40 4.14 -8.03
C ALA A 179 -5.43 5.22 -7.48
N GLU A 180 -4.12 5.06 -7.65
CA GLU A 180 -3.09 5.91 -7.04
C GLU A 180 -3.27 7.39 -7.38
N THR A 181 -3.62 7.72 -8.63
CA THR A 181 -3.86 9.10 -9.05
C THR A 181 -5.10 9.72 -8.39
N LEU A 182 -6.14 8.92 -8.11
CA LEU A 182 -7.33 9.38 -7.38
C LEU A 182 -6.99 9.63 -5.91
N VAL A 183 -6.22 8.73 -5.28
CA VAL A 183 -5.74 8.93 -3.90
C VAL A 183 -4.99 10.25 -3.76
N MET A 184 -4.10 10.57 -4.71
CA MET A 184 -3.33 11.81 -4.69
C MET A 184 -4.21 13.05 -4.90
N GLU A 185 -5.25 12.97 -5.74
CA GLU A 185 -6.22 14.07 -5.89
C GLU A 185 -6.96 14.36 -4.57
N GLY A 186 -7.18 13.34 -3.72
CA GLY A 186 -7.77 13.45 -2.38
C GLY A 186 -6.78 13.78 -1.26
N ALA A 187 -5.52 14.16 -1.57
CA ALA A 187 -4.43 14.38 -0.62
C ALA A 187 -3.88 15.82 -0.62
N LYS A 188 -4.58 16.77 -1.19
CA LYS A 188 -4.05 18.12 -1.46
C LYS A 188 -3.80 18.94 -0.19
N THR A 189 -4.71 18.90 0.76
CA THR A 189 -4.56 19.60 2.05
C THR A 189 -3.46 18.96 2.87
N LEU A 190 -3.49 17.63 3.00
CA LEU A 190 -2.47 16.86 3.68
C LEU A 190 -1.07 17.18 3.12
N ALA A 191 -0.88 17.13 1.80
CA ALA A 191 0.41 17.39 1.17
C ALA A 191 0.92 18.81 1.43
N LYS A 192 0.07 19.82 1.31
CA LYS A 192 0.44 21.22 1.55
C LYS A 192 0.84 21.48 3.00
N GLU A 193 0.08 20.94 3.94
CA GLU A 193 0.27 21.23 5.36
C GLU A 193 1.39 20.42 5.99
N THR A 194 1.56 19.16 5.60
CA THR A 194 2.54 18.26 6.24
C THR A 194 3.88 18.23 5.54
N LYS A 195 3.92 18.48 4.22
CA LYS A 195 5.12 18.29 3.38
C LYS A 195 5.71 16.88 3.58
N CYS A 196 4.84 15.87 3.73
CA CYS A 196 5.22 14.49 3.94
C CYS A 196 5.85 13.87 2.69
N THR A 197 6.49 12.74 2.88
CA THR A 197 6.96 11.88 1.79
C THR A 197 5.82 11.00 1.32
N PHE A 198 5.63 10.83 0.00
CA PHE A 198 4.74 9.80 -0.54
C PHE A 198 5.59 8.70 -1.19
N PHE A 199 5.31 7.46 -0.81
CA PHE A 199 5.86 6.25 -1.43
C PHE A 199 4.73 5.54 -2.15
N VAL A 200 4.78 5.50 -3.48
CA VAL A 200 3.64 5.09 -4.32
C VAL A 200 4.03 3.92 -5.21
N GLU A 201 3.31 2.81 -5.08
CA GLU A 201 3.33 1.74 -6.08
C GLU A 201 2.30 2.03 -7.16
N MET A 202 2.76 2.48 -8.32
CA MET A 202 1.91 2.76 -9.48
C MET A 202 1.60 1.50 -10.25
N HIS A 203 0.32 1.31 -10.60
CA HIS A 203 -0.15 0.20 -11.42
C HIS A 203 -0.62 0.64 -12.80
N ASN A 204 -0.39 -0.24 -13.81
CA ASN A 204 -0.80 0.02 -15.19
C ASN A 204 -2.28 -0.27 -15.39
N VAL A 205 -3.13 0.75 -15.40
CA VAL A 205 -4.57 0.61 -15.66
C VAL A 205 -4.84 0.47 -17.15
N LYS A 206 -5.54 -0.59 -17.55
CA LYS A 206 -5.74 -1.04 -18.96
C LYS A 206 -6.12 0.07 -19.95
N ASN A 207 -6.98 1.00 -19.58
CA ASN A 207 -7.45 2.06 -20.49
C ASN A 207 -6.72 3.40 -20.31
N LEU A 208 -5.85 3.51 -19.32
CA LEU A 208 -5.08 4.73 -19.03
C LEU A 208 -3.64 4.60 -19.51
N GLY A 209 -3.00 3.47 -19.21
CA GLY A 209 -1.59 3.21 -19.48
C GLY A 209 -0.66 3.84 -18.45
N MET A 210 0.46 3.17 -18.16
CA MET A 210 1.44 3.61 -17.15
C MET A 210 1.99 5.00 -17.46
N LYS A 211 2.32 5.30 -18.72
CA LYS A 211 2.81 6.60 -19.13
C LYS A 211 1.88 7.73 -18.70
N LYS A 212 0.59 7.64 -19.07
CA LYS A 212 -0.39 8.69 -18.78
C LYS A 212 -0.68 8.80 -17.28
N ALA A 213 -0.79 7.68 -16.56
CA ALA A 213 -0.93 7.67 -15.11
C ALA A 213 0.25 8.39 -14.41
N THR A 214 1.48 8.13 -14.86
CA THR A 214 2.68 8.81 -14.34
C THR A 214 2.71 10.29 -14.70
N GLU A 215 2.28 10.68 -15.90
CA GLU A 215 2.17 12.09 -16.29
C GLU A 215 1.15 12.85 -15.43
N MET A 216 0.02 12.20 -15.05
CA MET A 216 -0.94 12.77 -14.09
C MET A 216 -0.30 12.94 -12.70
N MET A 217 0.48 11.95 -12.23
CA MET A 217 1.22 12.04 -10.97
C MET A 217 2.23 13.20 -10.98
N ILE A 218 3.00 13.36 -12.07
CA ILE A 218 3.96 14.47 -12.24
C ILE A 218 3.23 15.82 -12.25
N ALA A 219 2.09 15.91 -12.95
CA ALA A 219 1.30 17.14 -13.01
C ALA A 219 0.73 17.52 -11.64
N TRP A 220 0.25 16.54 -10.87
CA TRP A 220 -0.19 16.74 -9.49
C TRP A 220 0.97 17.23 -8.61
N SER A 221 2.11 16.56 -8.69
CA SER A 221 3.30 16.88 -7.89
C SER A 221 3.76 18.32 -8.11
N ARG A 222 3.84 18.77 -9.35
CA ARG A 222 4.19 20.16 -9.68
C ARG A 222 3.23 21.19 -9.07
N LYS A 223 1.90 20.87 -9.02
CA LYS A 223 0.90 21.75 -8.39
C LYS A 223 1.02 21.83 -6.87
N MET A 224 1.59 20.80 -6.26
CA MET A 224 1.76 20.68 -4.81
C MET A 224 3.16 21.04 -4.31
N ASP A 225 4.06 21.51 -5.18
CA ASP A 225 5.46 21.78 -4.91
C ASP A 225 6.26 20.52 -4.51
N TYR A 226 6.04 19.44 -5.27
CA TYR A 226 6.74 18.18 -5.14
C TYR A 226 7.47 17.81 -6.42
N ARG A 227 8.54 16.98 -6.27
CA ARG A 227 9.23 16.26 -7.33
C ARG A 227 8.93 14.77 -7.26
N VAL A 228 8.92 14.11 -8.40
CA VAL A 228 8.68 12.68 -8.53
C VAL A 228 9.98 11.97 -8.86
N TRP A 229 10.39 11.02 -8.05
CA TRP A 229 11.59 10.22 -8.26
C TRP A 229 11.21 8.78 -8.60
N TYR A 230 11.85 8.20 -9.61
CA TYR A 230 11.71 6.79 -9.92
C TYR A 230 12.70 5.98 -9.08
N LEU A 231 12.23 5.22 -8.13
CA LEU A 231 13.09 4.52 -7.16
C LEU A 231 14.07 3.55 -7.80
N LYS A 232 13.67 2.88 -8.90
CA LYS A 232 14.55 1.93 -9.60
C LYS A 232 15.84 2.56 -10.12
N THR A 233 15.81 3.81 -10.55
CA THR A 233 16.96 4.52 -11.12
C THR A 233 17.49 5.64 -10.22
N ALA A 234 16.75 5.98 -9.16
CA ALA A 234 17.01 7.15 -8.32
C ALA A 234 17.05 8.48 -9.10
N GLU A 235 16.35 8.54 -10.24
CA GLU A 235 16.28 9.72 -11.11
C GLU A 235 14.93 10.42 -10.98
N GLU A 236 14.94 11.74 -11.12
CA GLU A 236 13.72 12.55 -11.17
C GLU A 236 12.97 12.30 -12.49
N LEU A 237 11.68 12.00 -12.39
CA LEU A 237 10.80 11.85 -13.55
C LEU A 237 10.21 13.19 -13.98
N ILE A 238 10.58 13.62 -15.17
CA ILE A 238 9.99 14.80 -15.83
C ILE A 238 8.91 14.44 -16.85
N SER A 239 8.80 13.14 -17.20
CA SER A 239 7.79 12.56 -18.10
C SER A 239 7.50 11.10 -17.74
N GLY A 240 6.41 10.54 -18.30
CA GLY A 240 6.05 9.12 -18.13
C GLY A 240 6.80 8.14 -19.04
N GLU A 241 7.70 8.61 -19.94
CA GLU A 241 8.41 7.75 -20.90
C GLU A 241 9.26 6.65 -20.25
N PRO A 242 10.06 6.93 -19.18
CA PRO A 242 10.91 5.90 -18.57
C PRO A 242 10.14 4.68 -18.02
N VAL A 243 8.86 4.85 -17.71
CA VAL A 243 8.03 3.79 -17.10
C VAL A 243 6.92 3.26 -17.99
N LYS A 244 6.80 3.73 -19.24
CA LYS A 244 5.65 3.45 -20.14
C LYS A 244 5.32 1.97 -20.36
N THR A 245 6.33 1.10 -20.33
CA THR A 245 6.18 -0.35 -20.55
C THR A 245 6.11 -1.17 -19.27
N ARG A 246 6.08 -0.50 -18.11
CA ARG A 246 6.03 -1.19 -16.81
C ARG A 246 4.60 -1.61 -16.49
N GLY A 247 4.45 -2.83 -15.95
CA GLY A 247 3.18 -3.27 -15.34
C GLY A 247 2.93 -2.57 -14.01
N LYS A 248 4.02 -2.40 -13.21
CA LYS A 248 4.06 -1.58 -11.99
C LYS A 248 5.40 -0.86 -11.85
N CYS A 249 5.42 0.24 -11.11
CA CYS A 249 6.65 0.96 -10.77
C CYS A 249 6.48 1.71 -9.43
N HIS A 250 7.61 1.96 -8.76
CA HIS A 250 7.64 2.62 -7.46
C HIS A 250 8.18 4.04 -7.59
N LEU A 251 7.38 4.98 -7.11
CA LEU A 251 7.69 6.40 -7.12
C LEU A 251 7.86 6.91 -5.68
N LEU A 252 8.80 7.83 -5.53
CA LEU A 252 8.98 8.60 -4.30
C LEU A 252 8.67 10.07 -4.62
N LEU A 253 7.66 10.63 -3.97
CA LEU A 253 7.32 12.04 -4.12
C LEU A 253 7.86 12.80 -2.91
N LEU A 254 8.73 13.77 -3.18
CA LEU A 254 9.36 14.60 -2.16
C LEU A 254 9.02 16.07 -2.40
N PRO A 255 8.78 16.87 -1.34
CA PRO A 255 8.71 18.32 -1.45
C PRO A 255 9.93 18.88 -2.18
N ASN A 256 9.75 19.95 -2.95
CA ASN A 256 10.83 20.52 -3.79
C ASN A 256 12.10 20.86 -3.02
N GLU A 257 11.98 21.25 -1.74
CA GLU A 257 13.09 21.56 -0.85
C GLU A 257 13.85 20.33 -0.33
N LYS A 258 13.26 19.13 -0.42
CA LYS A 258 13.91 17.89 0.04
C LYS A 258 14.69 17.22 -1.10
N PRO A 259 16.00 16.96 -0.95
CA PRO A 259 16.74 16.17 -1.91
C PRO A 259 16.32 14.70 -1.85
N TYR A 260 16.67 13.94 -2.90
CA TYR A 260 16.54 12.47 -2.85
C TYR A 260 17.32 11.90 -1.67
N PHE A 261 16.71 10.99 -0.93
CA PHE A 261 17.28 10.46 0.29
C PHE A 261 18.56 9.65 0.02
N SER A 262 19.66 10.06 0.64
CA SER A 262 20.96 9.39 0.46
C SER A 262 20.94 7.94 0.90
N TYR A 263 20.15 7.58 1.93
CA TYR A 263 20.02 6.21 2.44
C TYR A 263 19.25 5.27 1.50
N LEU A 264 18.55 5.79 0.49
CA LEU A 264 17.92 4.98 -0.56
C LEU A 264 18.83 4.74 -1.77
N LYS A 265 19.93 5.49 -1.88
CA LYS A 265 20.90 5.30 -2.96
C LYS A 265 21.57 3.93 -2.85
N GLY A 266 21.57 3.17 -3.94
CA GLY A 266 22.14 1.82 -3.96
C GLY A 266 21.22 0.70 -3.47
N ILE A 267 19.98 1.01 -3.05
CA ILE A 267 18.97 -0.01 -2.80
C ILE A 267 18.31 -0.37 -4.13
N GLU A 268 18.55 -1.57 -4.60
CA GLU A 268 17.98 -2.05 -5.85
C GLU A 268 16.57 -2.62 -5.66
N GLN A 269 15.81 -2.65 -6.73
CA GLN A 269 14.53 -3.36 -6.80
C GLN A 269 14.76 -4.85 -6.46
N ASN A 270 13.93 -5.45 -5.60
CA ASN A 270 14.08 -6.80 -5.04
C ASN A 270 15.31 -6.98 -4.11
N ALA A 271 15.91 -5.91 -3.62
CA ALA A 271 16.99 -6.04 -2.66
C ALA A 271 16.53 -6.85 -1.44
N PRO A 272 17.38 -7.71 -0.87
CA PRO A 272 17.02 -8.46 0.33
C PRO A 272 16.82 -7.50 1.51
N LEU A 273 15.89 -7.86 2.38
CA LEU A 273 15.74 -7.19 3.66
C LEU A 273 16.97 -7.45 4.55
N PRO A 274 17.31 -6.53 5.47
CA PRO A 274 18.33 -6.78 6.48
C PRO A 274 18.03 -8.04 7.29
N LYS A 275 19.08 -8.82 7.59
CA LYS A 275 18.93 -10.04 8.39
C LYS A 275 18.65 -9.76 9.87
N THR A 276 19.04 -8.58 10.33
CA THR A 276 18.83 -8.10 11.71
C THR A 276 18.51 -6.62 11.69
N ILE A 277 17.70 -6.18 12.65
CA ILE A 277 17.45 -4.73 12.90
C ILE A 277 18.59 -4.21 13.76
N SER A 278 19.29 -3.21 13.25
CA SER A 278 20.36 -2.51 13.97
C SER A 278 19.88 -1.13 14.40
#